data_6415f1df7cd1d531978d981a1be19506
#
_entry.id   6415f1df7cd1d531978d981a1be19506
#
_cell.length_a   1.000
_cell.length_b   1.000
_cell.length_c   1.000
_cell.angle_alpha   90.00
_cell.angle_beta   90.00
_cell.angle_gamma   90.00
#
_symmetry.space_group_name_H-M   'P 1'
#
loop_
_entity.id
_entity.type
_entity.pdbx_description
1 polymer ?
#
loop_
_entity_poly.entity_id
_entity_poly.type
_entity_poly.pdbx_seq_one_letter_code
_entity_poly.pdbx_strand_id
1 'polypeptide(L)'
;MRRPWKGMGASIAFLVFALMASQARAALPAEQSYHIDYHGRLATEVYVNGQGPFQFVIDTASSRSLIFEHVRQRLNLTQSQPGRMTVYGINDVADVMPVRPHELNIAGETISDLIMGVLPDTVPFEPDGILGVDVLSRYFMVLDRSAMRIKLLPPDQHSARAYAAWSEVELLPRQLKKFPIQFWYLKARFNDRSITSLFDLGASLTMLNWGAAERLGVHKSHFASYGPPPTMLQDVLGKEAPAVRADGLEVQLPGKSWQRQSAIIADAPVFTYFNLEEQPAAIVGLDLLRNNSLAIDFAGQRLYLGPTIADGS
;
A
#
# COMPACT_ATOMS: atom_id res chain seq x y z
N MET A 1 14.02 24.98 92.54
CA MET A 1 15.21 24.74 91.68
C MET A 1 15.06 23.38 91.02
N ARG A 2 14.80 23.33 89.79
CA ARG A 2 15.13 22.25 88.84
C ARG A 2 14.53 22.63 87.43
N ARG A 3 15.40 22.79 86.50
CA ARG A 3 15.05 23.17 85.06
C ARG A 3 14.47 21.93 84.33
N PRO A 4 13.50 22.07 83.47
CA PRO A 4 13.09 21.00 82.56
C PRO A 4 13.95 20.98 81.27
N TRP A 5 14.21 19.74 80.87
CA TRP A 5 14.99 19.35 79.68
C TRP A 5 14.17 19.53 78.41
N LYS A 6 14.75 20.22 77.45
CA LYS A 6 14.19 20.36 76.10
C LYS A 6 14.47 19.08 75.30
N GLY A 7 13.39 18.37 74.93
CA GLY A 7 13.47 17.30 73.93
C GLY A 7 13.47 17.86 72.52
N MET A 8 14.52 17.59 71.80
CA MET A 8 14.67 17.88 70.37
C MET A 8 14.00 16.75 69.60
N GLY A 9 12.83 17.04 69.01
CA GLY A 9 12.18 16.14 68.04
C GLY A 9 12.88 16.20 66.72
N ALA A 10 13.51 15.12 66.33
CA ALA A 10 14.06 14.96 64.98
C ALA A 10 12.93 14.58 63.99
N SER A 11 12.55 15.50 63.13
CA SER A 11 11.67 15.21 62.01
C SER A 11 12.48 14.50 60.92
N ILE A 12 12.21 13.22 60.74
CA ILE A 12 12.71 12.44 59.62
C ILE A 12 11.83 12.76 58.41
N ALA A 13 12.33 13.60 57.52
CA ALA A 13 11.71 13.82 56.20
C ALA A 13 12.01 12.60 55.32
N PHE A 14 10.98 11.79 55.04
CA PHE A 14 11.05 10.78 53.99
C PHE A 14 11.04 11.45 52.61
N LEU A 15 12.20 11.51 52.00
CA LEU A 15 12.35 11.88 50.60
C LEU A 15 11.93 10.66 49.72
N VAL A 16 10.70 10.66 49.26
CA VAL A 16 10.27 9.68 48.26
C VAL A 16 10.85 10.15 46.91
N PHE A 17 11.98 9.57 46.52
CA PHE A 17 12.48 9.66 45.15
C PHE A 17 11.54 8.84 44.25
N ALA A 18 10.58 9.48 43.58
CA ALA A 18 9.87 8.90 42.47
C ALA A 18 10.86 8.76 41.30
N LEU A 19 11.43 7.56 41.14
CA LEU A 19 12.13 7.18 39.93
C LEU A 19 11.09 7.14 38.82
N MET A 20 10.93 8.23 38.08
CA MET A 20 10.31 8.23 36.77
C MET A 20 11.26 7.43 35.84
N ALA A 21 11.06 6.14 35.74
CA ALA A 21 11.64 5.35 34.69
C ALA A 21 11.00 5.84 33.37
N SER A 22 11.64 6.83 32.74
CA SER A 22 11.42 7.12 31.34
C SER A 22 11.79 5.83 30.59
N GLN A 23 10.79 5.03 30.25
CA GLN A 23 11.00 3.97 29.27
C GLN A 23 11.38 4.68 27.97
N ALA A 24 12.67 4.73 27.71
CA ALA A 24 13.16 5.13 26.40
C ALA A 24 12.53 4.16 25.39
N ARG A 25 11.49 4.62 24.68
CA ARG A 25 10.89 3.88 23.59
C ARG A 25 12.01 3.65 22.59
N ALA A 26 12.40 2.40 22.37
CA ALA A 26 13.43 2.08 21.38
C ALA A 26 13.00 2.75 20.06
N ALA A 27 13.89 3.57 19.51
CA ALA A 27 13.62 4.21 18.22
C ALA A 27 13.37 3.06 17.21
N LEU A 28 12.24 3.13 16.51
CA LEU A 28 11.96 2.19 15.43
C LEU A 28 13.04 2.34 14.36
N PRO A 29 13.45 1.25 13.68
CA PRO A 29 14.47 1.35 12.65
C PRO A 29 14.00 2.26 11.51
N ALA A 30 14.89 3.12 11.00
CA ALA A 30 14.62 3.98 9.84
C ALA A 30 14.37 3.19 8.53
N GLU A 31 14.59 1.90 8.56
CA GLU A 31 14.25 0.93 7.52
C GLU A 31 13.78 -0.35 8.18
N GLN A 32 12.88 -1.06 7.53
CA GLN A 32 12.37 -2.34 8.05
C GLN A 32 12.16 -3.36 6.95
N SER A 33 11.99 -4.62 7.33
CA SER A 33 11.73 -5.71 6.39
C SER A 33 10.35 -5.60 5.77
N TYR A 34 10.24 -5.96 4.50
CA TYR A 34 8.98 -6.35 3.88
C TYR A 34 9.10 -7.77 3.33
N HIS A 35 8.00 -8.39 3.01
CA HIS A 35 7.96 -9.69 2.34
C HIS A 35 6.89 -9.70 1.26
N ILE A 36 6.93 -10.71 0.41
CA ILE A 36 5.85 -11.00 -0.53
C ILE A 36 4.93 -12.02 0.15
N ASP A 37 3.67 -11.68 0.32
CA ASP A 37 2.68 -12.56 0.94
C ASP A 37 2.27 -13.72 0.03
N TYR A 38 1.44 -14.63 0.54
CA TYR A 38 0.94 -15.78 -0.23
C TYR A 38 0.19 -15.38 -1.51
N HIS A 39 -0.42 -14.19 -1.53
CA HIS A 39 -1.14 -13.67 -2.68
C HIS A 39 -0.25 -12.85 -3.63
N GLY A 40 1.06 -12.77 -3.38
CA GLY A 40 2.01 -12.04 -4.22
C GLY A 40 2.03 -10.54 -4.00
N ARG A 41 1.59 -10.03 -2.84
CA ARG A 41 1.57 -8.61 -2.48
C ARG A 41 2.71 -8.25 -1.56
N LEU A 42 3.14 -6.99 -1.58
CA LEU A 42 4.13 -6.46 -0.63
C LEU A 42 3.48 -6.23 0.72
N ALA A 43 3.98 -6.89 1.77
CA ALA A 43 3.52 -6.71 3.14
C ALA A 43 4.68 -6.35 4.07
N THR A 44 4.39 -5.49 5.05
CA THR A 44 5.37 -5.02 6.03
C THR A 44 4.73 -4.88 7.42
N GLU A 45 5.56 -4.87 8.44
CA GLU A 45 5.12 -4.72 9.82
C GLU A 45 4.69 -3.28 10.12
N VAL A 46 3.58 -3.14 10.83
CA VAL A 46 3.05 -1.88 11.31
C VAL A 46 2.67 -2.01 12.77
N TYR A 47 2.93 -0.98 13.56
CA TYR A 47 2.43 -0.89 14.92
C TYR A 47 1.34 0.18 14.98
N VAL A 48 0.21 -0.16 15.59
CA VAL A 48 -0.93 0.74 15.76
C VAL A 48 -1.16 0.95 17.25
N ASN A 49 -1.14 2.20 17.71
CA ASN A 49 -1.23 2.57 19.13
C ASN A 49 -0.18 1.82 19.99
N GLY A 50 1.02 1.61 19.48
CA GLY A 50 2.09 0.87 20.13
C GLY A 50 1.90 -0.64 20.23
N GLN A 51 0.83 -1.19 19.65
CA GLN A 51 0.56 -2.64 19.57
C GLN A 51 0.89 -3.17 18.17
N GLY A 52 1.35 -4.41 18.09
CA GLY A 52 1.75 -5.08 16.87
C GLY A 52 2.84 -6.13 17.15
N PRO A 53 3.62 -6.54 16.13
CA PRO A 53 3.47 -6.09 14.73
C PRO A 53 2.19 -6.62 14.08
N PHE A 54 1.60 -5.79 13.22
CA PHE A 54 0.54 -6.16 12.29
C PHE A 54 1.11 -6.18 10.87
N GLN A 55 0.64 -7.07 10.02
CA GLN A 55 1.06 -7.16 8.63
C GLN A 55 0.16 -6.30 7.73
N PHE A 56 0.73 -5.29 7.08
CA PHE A 56 -0.01 -4.38 6.20
C PHE A 56 0.50 -4.47 4.76
N VAL A 57 -0.41 -4.63 3.82
CA VAL A 57 -0.10 -4.54 2.38
C VAL A 57 0.17 -3.09 2.01
N ILE A 58 1.18 -2.88 1.17
CA ILE A 58 1.50 -1.59 0.57
C ILE A 58 0.65 -1.44 -0.69
N ASP A 59 -0.23 -0.42 -0.73
CA ASP A 59 -1.22 -0.25 -1.78
C ASP A 59 -1.26 1.20 -2.27
N THR A 60 -0.75 1.43 -3.49
CA THR A 60 -0.71 2.76 -4.11
C THR A 60 -2.01 3.14 -4.83
N ALA A 61 -2.99 2.24 -4.89
CA ALA A 61 -4.32 2.49 -5.42
C ALA A 61 -5.40 2.57 -4.32
N SER A 62 -5.04 2.40 -3.05
CA SER A 62 -5.93 2.67 -1.93
C SER A 62 -5.82 4.12 -1.46
N SER A 63 -6.93 4.87 -1.48
CA SER A 63 -6.96 6.27 -1.04
C SER A 63 -6.82 6.43 0.47
N ARG A 64 -7.08 5.38 1.23
CA ARG A 64 -7.05 5.35 2.69
C ARG A 64 -6.40 4.07 3.18
N SER A 65 -5.68 4.19 4.28
CA SER A 65 -5.25 3.02 5.03
C SER A 65 -6.44 2.34 5.69
N LEU A 66 -6.41 1.02 5.74
CA LEU A 66 -7.53 0.19 6.20
C LEU A 66 -7.01 -0.83 7.21
N ILE A 67 -7.88 -1.27 8.13
CA ILE A 67 -7.63 -2.41 9.03
C ILE A 67 -8.76 -3.42 8.88
N PHE A 68 -8.49 -4.67 9.25
CA PHE A 68 -9.53 -5.69 9.34
C PHE A 68 -10.20 -5.70 10.71
N GLU A 69 -11.39 -6.28 10.79
CA GLU A 69 -12.23 -6.27 11.99
C GLU A 69 -11.53 -6.89 13.21
N HIS A 70 -10.76 -7.98 13.04
CA HIS A 70 -9.99 -8.60 14.12
C HIS A 70 -8.95 -7.64 14.72
N VAL A 71 -8.29 -6.78 13.89
CA VAL A 71 -7.36 -5.76 14.38
C VAL A 71 -8.09 -4.67 15.16
N ARG A 72 -9.24 -4.20 14.63
CA ARG A 72 -10.09 -3.23 15.33
C ARG A 72 -10.48 -3.74 16.73
N GLN A 73 -10.91 -5.00 16.81
CA GLN A 73 -11.29 -5.64 18.08
C GLN A 73 -10.09 -5.76 19.03
N ARG A 74 -8.95 -6.25 18.56
CA ARG A 74 -7.71 -6.37 19.34
C ARG A 74 -7.26 -5.02 19.92
N LEU A 75 -7.41 -3.94 19.15
CA LEU A 75 -7.05 -2.58 19.56
C LEU A 75 -8.16 -1.84 20.32
N ASN A 76 -9.35 -2.43 20.48
CA ASN A 76 -10.54 -1.82 21.07
C ASN A 76 -10.88 -0.46 20.42
N LEU A 77 -10.68 -0.32 19.11
CA LEU A 77 -11.01 0.90 18.40
C LEU A 77 -12.51 1.03 18.22
N THR A 78 -13.03 2.21 18.54
CA THR A 78 -14.44 2.56 18.35
C THR A 78 -14.63 3.43 17.14
N GLN A 79 -15.86 3.54 16.66
CA GLN A 79 -16.20 4.41 15.55
C GLN A 79 -15.78 5.87 15.88
N SER A 80 -14.99 6.47 14.99
CA SER A 80 -14.38 7.80 15.21
C SER A 80 -15.30 8.97 14.90
N GLN A 81 -16.29 8.75 14.04
CA GLN A 81 -17.25 9.78 13.61
C GLN A 81 -18.56 9.15 13.13
N PRO A 82 -19.70 9.86 13.18
CA PRO A 82 -20.94 9.38 12.60
C PRO A 82 -20.81 9.11 11.09
N GLY A 83 -21.56 8.14 10.57
CA GLY A 83 -21.57 7.78 9.15
C GLY A 83 -20.65 6.62 8.83
N ARG A 84 -20.51 6.38 7.53
CA ARG A 84 -19.72 5.29 6.95
C ARG A 84 -18.68 5.86 5.99
N MET A 85 -17.65 5.07 5.73
CA MET A 85 -16.63 5.35 4.71
C MET A 85 -16.84 4.37 3.56
N THR A 86 -16.93 4.88 2.34
CA THR A 86 -17.03 4.03 1.15
C THR A 86 -15.64 3.54 0.74
N VAL A 87 -15.49 2.23 0.63
CA VAL A 87 -14.30 1.55 0.11
C VAL A 87 -14.64 0.92 -1.23
N TYR A 88 -13.80 1.14 -2.20
CA TYR A 88 -13.91 0.62 -3.56
C TYR A 88 -12.94 -0.55 -3.72
N GLY A 89 -13.45 -1.75 -3.84
CA GLY A 89 -12.70 -2.95 -4.24
C GLY A 89 -12.56 -3.03 -5.76
N ILE A 90 -12.00 -4.12 -6.27
CA ILE A 90 -11.88 -4.34 -7.71
C ILE A 90 -13.26 -4.58 -8.33
N ASN A 91 -14.09 -5.38 -7.67
CA ASN A 91 -15.37 -5.90 -8.18
C ASN A 91 -16.60 -5.31 -7.48
N ASP A 92 -16.45 -4.67 -6.33
CA ASP A 92 -17.58 -4.20 -5.53
C ASP A 92 -17.21 -2.95 -4.70
N VAL A 93 -18.20 -2.39 -4.04
CA VAL A 93 -18.11 -1.24 -3.14
C VAL A 93 -18.73 -1.59 -1.80
N ALA A 94 -18.09 -1.22 -0.71
CA ALA A 94 -18.61 -1.43 0.63
C ALA A 94 -18.56 -0.14 1.45
N ASP A 95 -19.59 0.06 2.28
CA ASP A 95 -19.57 1.07 3.31
C ASP A 95 -19.07 0.47 4.62
N VAL A 96 -17.97 0.99 5.11
CA VAL A 96 -17.26 0.49 6.28
C VAL A 96 -17.25 1.50 7.42
N MET A 97 -16.98 1.01 8.61
CA MET A 97 -16.89 1.86 9.80
C MET A 97 -15.56 2.63 9.81
N PRO A 98 -15.55 3.97 9.98
CA PRO A 98 -14.33 4.73 10.18
C PRO A 98 -13.85 4.63 11.64
N VAL A 99 -12.55 4.42 11.82
CA VAL A 99 -11.87 4.47 13.13
C VAL A 99 -10.68 5.44 13.08
N ARG A 100 -10.25 5.93 14.23
CA ARG A 100 -9.10 6.83 14.34
C ARG A 100 -8.13 6.27 15.38
N PRO A 101 -7.04 5.60 14.98
CA PRO A 101 -5.95 5.29 15.89
C PRO A 101 -5.24 6.57 16.34
N HIS A 102 -4.58 6.55 17.48
CA HIS A 102 -3.76 7.67 17.94
C HIS A 102 -2.50 7.83 17.09
N GLU A 103 -1.88 6.69 16.76
CA GLU A 103 -0.67 6.65 15.96
C GLU A 103 -0.54 5.33 15.20
N LEU A 104 0.18 5.41 14.09
CA LEU A 104 0.66 4.30 13.32
C LEU A 104 2.18 4.45 13.16
N ASN A 105 2.93 3.37 13.41
CA ASN A 105 4.39 3.39 13.32
C ASN A 105 4.86 2.39 12.27
N ILE A 106 5.71 2.86 11.36
CA ILE A 106 6.30 2.09 10.26
C ILE A 106 7.66 2.66 9.87
N ALA A 107 8.68 1.83 9.69
CA ALA A 107 10.00 2.20 9.20
C ALA A 107 10.60 3.44 9.90
N GLY A 108 10.46 3.53 11.22
CA GLY A 108 10.95 4.66 12.02
C GLY A 108 10.01 5.87 12.07
N GLU A 109 9.00 5.93 11.21
CA GLU A 109 8.05 7.04 11.15
C GLU A 109 6.85 6.81 12.08
N THR A 110 6.37 7.90 12.69
CA THR A 110 5.14 7.92 13.48
C THR A 110 4.11 8.81 12.79
N ILE A 111 3.00 8.24 12.41
CA ILE A 111 1.92 8.92 11.69
C ILE A 111 0.71 9.04 12.60
N SER A 112 0.25 10.25 12.84
CA SER A 112 -0.99 10.58 13.55
C SER A 112 -2.06 11.10 12.60
N ASP A 113 -3.25 11.37 13.13
CA ASP A 113 -4.38 11.96 12.40
C ASP A 113 -4.90 11.16 11.21
N LEU A 114 -4.76 9.83 11.27
CA LEU A 114 -5.33 8.93 10.29
C LEU A 114 -6.80 8.61 10.62
N ILE A 115 -7.60 8.52 9.57
CA ILE A 115 -8.92 7.89 9.62
C ILE A 115 -8.84 6.66 8.73
N MET A 116 -9.01 5.49 9.34
CA MET A 116 -8.93 4.19 8.67
C MET A 116 -10.32 3.58 8.57
N GLY A 117 -10.59 2.90 7.46
CA GLY A 117 -11.80 2.08 7.33
C GLY A 117 -11.57 0.68 7.92
N VAL A 118 -12.65 0.09 8.44
CA VAL A 118 -12.61 -1.27 9.00
C VAL A 118 -13.23 -2.24 8.00
N LEU A 119 -12.42 -3.10 7.40
CA LEU A 119 -12.86 -4.17 6.49
C LEU A 119 -13.37 -5.38 7.30
N PRO A 120 -14.37 -6.09 6.81
CA PRO A 120 -14.83 -7.34 7.45
C PRO A 120 -13.81 -8.46 7.22
N ASP A 121 -13.70 -9.39 8.18
CA ASP A 121 -12.90 -10.62 8.08
C ASP A 121 -13.65 -11.70 7.25
N THR A 122 -14.09 -11.35 6.04
CA THR A 122 -14.92 -12.24 5.20
C THR A 122 -14.11 -13.17 4.30
N VAL A 123 -12.83 -12.89 4.15
CA VAL A 123 -11.91 -13.72 3.36
C VAL A 123 -10.70 -14.08 4.22
N PRO A 124 -10.06 -15.22 3.99
CA PRO A 124 -8.76 -15.52 4.56
C PRO A 124 -7.72 -14.57 3.93
N PHE A 125 -7.70 -13.36 4.44
CA PHE A 125 -6.76 -12.33 4.04
C PHE A 125 -5.68 -12.29 5.12
N GLU A 126 -4.48 -12.81 4.84
CA GLU A 126 -3.41 -12.90 5.84
C GLU A 126 -2.96 -11.55 6.40
N PRO A 127 -2.84 -10.47 5.60
CA PRO A 127 -2.52 -9.17 6.15
C PRO A 127 -3.62 -8.63 7.07
N ASP A 128 -3.15 -7.93 8.11
CA ASP A 128 -4.01 -7.30 9.12
C ASP A 128 -4.61 -5.96 8.64
N GLY A 129 -4.04 -5.40 7.55
CA GLY A 129 -4.49 -4.12 7.01
C GLY A 129 -3.84 -3.75 5.68
N ILE A 130 -4.14 -2.53 5.25
CA ILE A 130 -3.65 -1.92 4.01
C ILE A 130 -3.08 -0.54 4.32
N LEU A 131 -1.87 -0.25 3.85
CA LEU A 131 -1.27 1.09 3.84
C LEU A 131 -1.62 1.76 2.51
N GLY A 132 -2.46 2.77 2.59
CA GLY A 132 -2.87 3.56 1.43
C GLY A 132 -1.98 4.78 1.18
N VAL A 133 -2.30 5.51 0.11
CA VAL A 133 -1.57 6.72 -0.26
C VAL A 133 -1.76 7.88 0.72
N ASP A 134 -2.75 7.83 1.61
CA ASP A 134 -2.88 8.78 2.73
C ASP A 134 -1.68 8.75 3.69
N VAL A 135 -0.96 7.64 3.75
CA VAL A 135 0.31 7.46 4.44
C VAL A 135 1.47 7.53 3.47
N LEU A 136 1.48 6.68 2.44
CA LEU A 136 2.63 6.47 1.55
C LEU A 136 3.06 7.74 0.82
N SER A 137 2.11 8.57 0.36
CA SER A 137 2.41 9.79 -0.41
C SER A 137 3.04 10.93 0.41
N ARG A 138 3.14 10.78 1.72
CA ARG A 138 3.83 11.73 2.60
C ARG A 138 5.35 11.61 2.52
N TYR A 139 5.86 10.54 1.90
CA TYR A 139 7.26 10.16 1.91
C TYR A 139 7.81 9.93 0.51
N PHE A 140 9.11 10.00 0.41
CA PHE A 140 9.87 9.37 -0.66
C PHE A 140 10.07 7.91 -0.24
N MET A 141 9.36 6.98 -0.87
CA MET A 141 9.37 5.57 -0.48
C MET A 141 10.40 4.79 -1.29
N VAL A 142 11.21 3.98 -0.62
CA VAL A 142 12.18 3.08 -1.26
C VAL A 142 11.89 1.64 -0.88
N LEU A 143 11.79 0.80 -1.88
CA LEU A 143 11.67 -0.65 -1.76
C LEU A 143 12.96 -1.28 -2.31
N ASP A 144 13.88 -1.64 -1.42
CA ASP A 144 15.10 -2.35 -1.80
C ASP A 144 14.79 -3.84 -1.95
N ARG A 145 14.73 -4.29 -3.19
CA ARG A 145 14.40 -5.69 -3.52
C ARG A 145 15.49 -6.67 -3.09
N SER A 146 16.76 -6.23 -3.13
CA SER A 146 17.89 -7.11 -2.78
C SER A 146 17.97 -7.39 -1.29
N ALA A 147 17.68 -6.37 -0.49
CA ALA A 147 17.70 -6.45 0.97
C ALA A 147 16.31 -6.79 1.56
N MET A 148 15.24 -6.79 0.76
CA MET A 148 13.84 -6.88 1.21
C MET A 148 13.54 -5.85 2.29
N ARG A 149 13.90 -4.58 2.03
CA ARG A 149 13.77 -3.46 2.97
C ARG A 149 12.94 -2.33 2.39
N ILE A 150 12.07 -1.78 3.23
CA ILE A 150 11.35 -0.53 2.97
C ILE A 150 11.98 0.60 3.77
N LYS A 151 12.12 1.77 3.13
CA LYS A 151 12.52 3.05 3.75
C LYS A 151 11.47 4.10 3.42
N LEU A 152 11.16 4.92 4.40
CA LEU A 152 10.35 6.12 4.23
C LEU A 152 11.26 7.33 4.51
N LEU A 153 11.55 8.11 3.48
CA LEU A 153 12.47 9.23 3.52
C LEU A 153 11.69 10.55 3.38
N PRO A 154 12.25 11.68 3.80
CA PRO A 154 11.65 12.97 3.50
C PRO A 154 11.43 13.15 1.99
N PRO A 155 10.29 13.72 1.57
CA PRO A 155 9.95 13.91 0.15
C PRO A 155 10.67 15.15 -0.41
N ASP A 156 11.99 15.13 -0.46
CA ASP A 156 12.83 16.23 -0.88
C ASP A 156 13.73 15.87 -2.07
N GLN A 157 14.35 16.89 -2.68
CA GLN A 157 15.24 16.69 -3.83
C GLN A 157 16.53 15.92 -3.48
N HIS A 158 16.93 15.88 -2.21
CA HIS A 158 18.13 15.14 -1.79
C HIS A 158 17.85 13.64 -1.90
N SER A 159 16.68 13.18 -1.42
CA SER A 159 16.22 11.81 -1.55
C SER A 159 16.16 11.38 -3.01
N ALA A 160 15.56 12.19 -3.89
CA ALA A 160 15.45 11.89 -5.32
C ALA A 160 16.82 11.77 -6.02
N ARG A 161 17.79 12.62 -5.67
CA ARG A 161 19.15 12.61 -6.28
C ARG A 161 19.90 11.30 -6.02
N ALA A 162 19.67 10.64 -4.91
CA ALA A 162 20.31 9.36 -4.59
C ALA A 162 19.93 8.25 -5.58
N TYR A 163 18.81 8.38 -6.27
CA TYR A 163 18.29 7.40 -7.21
C TYR A 163 18.29 7.88 -8.67
N ALA A 164 18.89 9.04 -8.97
CA ALA A 164 18.93 9.63 -10.31
C ALA A 164 19.63 8.77 -11.39
N ALA A 165 20.42 7.76 -10.97
CA ALA A 165 21.03 6.79 -11.88
C ALA A 165 20.09 5.63 -12.30
N TRP A 166 18.93 5.52 -11.67
CA TRP A 166 17.93 4.51 -12.01
C TRP A 166 17.06 4.95 -13.20
N SER A 167 16.37 4.01 -13.82
CA SER A 167 15.43 4.34 -14.92
C SER A 167 14.25 5.12 -14.37
N GLU A 168 14.04 6.33 -14.90
CA GLU A 168 12.98 7.24 -14.44
C GLU A 168 11.71 7.05 -15.25
N VAL A 169 10.59 6.93 -14.57
CA VAL A 169 9.23 6.86 -15.13
C VAL A 169 8.42 8.02 -14.58
N GLU A 170 7.78 8.78 -15.45
CA GLU A 170 6.87 9.85 -15.04
C GLU A 170 5.60 9.28 -14.41
N LEU A 171 5.25 9.76 -13.23
CA LEU A 171 3.96 9.52 -12.59
C LEU A 171 3.03 10.69 -12.86
N LEU A 172 1.85 10.39 -13.39
CA LEU A 172 0.83 11.35 -13.77
C LEU A 172 -0.24 11.43 -12.68
N PRO A 173 -0.23 12.45 -11.83
CA PRO A 173 -1.21 12.56 -10.75
C PRO A 173 -2.59 12.89 -11.31
N ARG A 174 -3.62 12.24 -10.77
CA ARG A 174 -5.03 12.56 -11.07
C ARG A 174 -5.82 12.66 -9.79
N GLN A 175 -6.48 13.81 -9.58
CA GLN A 175 -7.47 13.99 -8.55
C GLN A 175 -8.83 13.56 -9.08
N LEU A 176 -9.41 12.52 -8.50
CA LEU A 176 -10.74 12.03 -8.83
C LEU A 176 -11.76 12.59 -7.84
N LYS A 177 -12.89 13.10 -8.32
CA LYS A 177 -13.90 13.80 -7.48
C LYS A 177 -14.39 12.98 -6.28
N LYS A 178 -14.47 11.67 -6.41
CA LYS A 178 -14.99 10.75 -5.37
C LYS A 178 -13.95 10.38 -4.31
N PHE A 179 -12.67 10.71 -4.50
CA PHE A 179 -11.60 10.39 -3.56
C PHE A 179 -10.99 11.64 -2.93
N PRO A 180 -10.62 11.61 -1.65
CA PRO A 180 -10.05 12.76 -0.96
C PRO A 180 -8.60 13.07 -1.33
N ILE A 181 -7.95 12.17 -2.07
CA ILE A 181 -6.54 12.23 -2.43
C ILE A 181 -6.35 11.87 -3.91
N GLN A 182 -5.24 12.29 -4.50
CA GLN A 182 -4.87 11.94 -5.86
C GLN A 182 -4.28 10.54 -5.96
N PHE A 183 -4.34 9.98 -7.17
CA PHE A 183 -3.69 8.73 -7.56
C PHE A 183 -2.68 8.96 -8.65
N TRP A 184 -1.78 8.02 -8.83
CA TRP A 184 -0.71 8.12 -9.80
C TRP A 184 -0.91 7.13 -10.94
N TYR A 185 -0.83 7.66 -12.15
CA TYR A 185 -0.89 6.91 -13.39
C TYR A 185 0.47 6.98 -14.07
N LEU A 186 0.71 6.06 -14.98
CA LEU A 186 1.88 6.05 -15.84
C LEU A 186 1.48 5.62 -17.25
N LYS A 187 2.36 5.77 -18.21
CA LYS A 187 2.19 5.24 -19.55
C LYS A 187 3.08 4.02 -19.73
N ALA A 188 2.47 2.84 -19.74
CA ALA A 188 3.14 1.60 -20.11
C ALA A 188 2.91 1.31 -21.59
N ARG A 189 3.87 0.66 -22.23
CA ARG A 189 3.69 0.14 -23.59
C ARG A 189 3.47 -1.36 -23.50
N PHE A 190 2.38 -1.83 -24.07
CA PHE A 190 2.06 -3.23 -24.24
C PHE A 190 2.11 -3.56 -25.73
N ASN A 191 2.96 -4.51 -26.16
CA ASN A 191 3.18 -4.84 -27.59
C ASN A 191 3.26 -3.57 -28.47
N ASP A 192 4.13 -2.64 -28.08
CA ASP A 192 4.31 -1.33 -28.76
C ASP A 192 3.13 -0.35 -28.71
N ARG A 193 2.03 -0.66 -28.04
CA ARG A 193 0.90 0.25 -27.85
C ARG A 193 0.98 0.95 -26.51
N SER A 194 0.97 2.27 -26.51
CA SER A 194 0.93 3.07 -25.28
C SER A 194 -0.46 2.97 -24.65
N ILE A 195 -0.52 2.52 -23.38
CA ILE A 195 -1.73 2.33 -22.57
C ILE A 195 -1.59 3.17 -21.30
N THR A 196 -2.62 3.96 -20.99
CA THR A 196 -2.71 4.67 -19.72
C THR A 196 -2.95 3.66 -18.61
N SER A 197 -2.10 3.65 -17.60
CA SER A 197 -2.10 2.63 -16.56
C SER A 197 -2.15 3.26 -15.17
N LEU A 198 -3.03 2.76 -14.30
CA LEU A 198 -2.96 3.04 -12.86
C LEU A 198 -1.72 2.33 -12.29
N PHE A 199 -0.96 3.02 -11.46
CA PHE A 199 0.19 2.44 -10.74
C PHE A 199 -0.28 1.86 -9.42
N ASP A 200 -0.24 0.54 -9.27
CA ASP A 200 -0.87 -0.18 -8.16
C ASP A 200 0.03 -1.29 -7.59
N LEU A 201 0.71 -1.01 -6.48
CA LEU A 201 1.51 -1.99 -5.75
C LEU A 201 0.66 -2.96 -4.90
N GLY A 202 -0.62 -2.66 -4.68
CA GLY A 202 -1.58 -3.53 -4.01
C GLY A 202 -2.10 -4.65 -4.91
N ALA A 203 -2.06 -4.46 -6.24
CA ALA A 203 -2.44 -5.48 -7.22
C ALA A 203 -1.31 -6.49 -7.42
N SER A 204 -1.58 -7.77 -7.15
CA SER A 204 -0.62 -8.86 -7.40
C SER A 204 -0.34 -9.08 -8.89
N LEU A 205 -1.33 -8.77 -9.75
CA LEU A 205 -1.30 -9.01 -11.19
C LEU A 205 -1.67 -7.76 -11.97
N THR A 206 -0.99 -7.59 -13.09
CA THR A 206 -1.34 -6.56 -14.07
C THR A 206 -2.68 -6.89 -14.73
N MET A 207 -3.54 -5.88 -14.86
CA MET A 207 -4.88 -6.03 -15.43
C MET A 207 -5.07 -5.07 -16.61
N LEU A 208 -5.79 -5.55 -17.63
CA LEU A 208 -6.24 -4.77 -18.80
C LEU A 208 -7.77 -4.72 -18.82
N ASN A 209 -8.36 -3.59 -19.20
CA ASN A 209 -9.74 -3.59 -19.63
C ASN A 209 -9.86 -4.16 -21.06
N TRP A 210 -11.08 -4.52 -21.47
CA TRP A 210 -11.27 -5.09 -22.82
C TRP A 210 -10.88 -4.12 -23.94
N GLY A 211 -11.05 -2.81 -23.74
CA GLY A 211 -10.59 -1.81 -24.71
C GLY A 211 -9.08 -1.85 -24.95
N ALA A 212 -8.28 -2.09 -23.91
CA ALA A 212 -6.84 -2.30 -24.06
C ALA A 212 -6.53 -3.65 -24.71
N ALA A 213 -7.20 -4.72 -24.28
CA ALA A 213 -7.02 -6.06 -24.84
C ALA A 213 -7.29 -6.09 -26.37
N GLU A 214 -8.40 -5.52 -26.81
CA GLU A 214 -8.75 -5.44 -28.24
C GLU A 214 -7.74 -4.62 -29.05
N ARG A 215 -7.22 -3.53 -28.45
CA ARG A 215 -6.15 -2.74 -29.09
C ARG A 215 -4.85 -3.53 -29.27
N LEU A 216 -4.65 -4.57 -28.45
CA LEU A 216 -3.51 -5.50 -28.51
C LEU A 216 -3.79 -6.72 -29.41
N GLY A 217 -4.97 -6.80 -30.05
CA GLY A 217 -5.37 -7.93 -30.88
C GLY A 217 -5.97 -9.11 -30.12
N VAL A 218 -6.29 -8.93 -28.83
CA VAL A 218 -6.94 -9.94 -28.00
C VAL A 218 -8.45 -9.68 -28.04
N HIS A 219 -9.20 -10.48 -28.80
CA HIS A 219 -10.63 -10.24 -29.02
C HIS A 219 -11.51 -11.05 -28.09
N LYS A 220 -12.52 -10.39 -27.51
CA LYS A 220 -13.49 -10.97 -26.56
C LYS A 220 -14.21 -12.19 -27.16
N SER A 221 -14.49 -12.16 -28.46
CA SER A 221 -15.14 -13.27 -29.18
C SER A 221 -14.37 -14.58 -29.18
N HIS A 222 -13.04 -14.55 -29.15
CA HIS A 222 -12.21 -15.75 -29.06
C HIS A 222 -12.39 -16.50 -27.76
N PHE A 223 -12.58 -15.77 -26.65
CA PHE A 223 -12.78 -16.38 -25.34
C PHE A 223 -14.20 -16.89 -25.13
N ALA A 224 -15.19 -16.27 -25.76
CA ALA A 224 -16.58 -16.70 -25.67
C ALA A 224 -16.84 -18.08 -26.34
N SER A 225 -16.04 -18.43 -27.35
CA SER A 225 -16.28 -19.63 -28.16
C SER A 225 -15.26 -20.74 -27.97
N TYR A 226 -13.99 -20.44 -27.61
CA TYR A 226 -12.90 -21.42 -27.60
C TYR A 226 -11.86 -21.18 -26.49
N GLY A 227 -12.11 -20.23 -25.60
CA GLY A 227 -11.15 -19.86 -24.55
C GLY A 227 -11.08 -20.87 -23.41
N PRO A 228 -9.99 -20.86 -22.62
CA PRO A 228 -9.95 -21.55 -21.35
C PRO A 228 -11.07 -21.05 -20.44
N PRO A 229 -11.51 -21.83 -19.43
CA PRO A 229 -12.48 -21.36 -18.47
C PRO A 229 -12.00 -20.06 -17.83
N PRO A 230 -12.90 -19.13 -17.51
CA PRO A 230 -12.54 -17.86 -16.91
C PRO A 230 -11.81 -18.09 -15.58
N THR A 231 -10.74 -17.33 -15.35
CA THR A 231 -10.11 -17.21 -14.04
C THR A 231 -11.02 -16.36 -13.15
N MET A 232 -11.12 -16.69 -11.88
CA MET A 232 -11.87 -15.87 -10.93
C MET A 232 -10.93 -14.81 -10.33
N LEU A 233 -11.31 -13.55 -10.47
CA LEU A 233 -10.63 -12.41 -9.89
C LEU A 233 -11.33 -12.06 -8.57
N GLN A 234 -10.68 -12.34 -7.45
CA GLN A 234 -11.18 -12.01 -6.11
C GLN A 234 -10.61 -10.69 -5.62
N ASP A 235 -11.43 -9.86 -4.99
CA ASP A 235 -11.01 -8.60 -4.38
C ASP A 235 -10.92 -8.66 -2.84
N VAL A 236 -10.46 -7.56 -2.25
CA VAL A 236 -10.33 -7.41 -0.80
C VAL A 236 -11.66 -7.47 -0.03
N LEU A 237 -12.78 -7.28 -0.71
CA LEU A 237 -14.14 -7.41 -0.14
C LEU A 237 -14.67 -8.85 -0.27
N GLY A 238 -13.89 -9.78 -0.83
CA GLY A 238 -14.27 -11.17 -1.03
C GLY A 238 -15.15 -11.41 -2.26
N LYS A 239 -15.32 -10.38 -3.10
CA LYS A 239 -16.11 -10.52 -4.32
C LYS A 239 -15.29 -11.12 -5.45
N GLU A 240 -15.91 -12.02 -6.18
CA GLU A 240 -15.32 -12.69 -7.32
C GLU A 240 -16.00 -12.26 -8.62
N ALA A 241 -15.20 -12.09 -9.67
CA ALA A 241 -15.67 -11.84 -11.02
C ALA A 241 -14.87 -12.67 -12.03
N PRO A 242 -15.51 -13.11 -13.13
CA PRO A 242 -14.80 -13.83 -14.18
C PRO A 242 -13.84 -12.91 -14.92
N ALA A 243 -12.66 -13.43 -15.19
CA ALA A 243 -11.62 -12.76 -15.95
C ALA A 243 -10.96 -13.75 -16.92
N VAL A 244 -10.28 -13.26 -17.91
CA VAL A 244 -9.47 -14.08 -18.81
C VAL A 244 -8.02 -13.70 -18.69
N ARG A 245 -7.14 -14.62 -19.04
CA ARG A 245 -5.70 -14.37 -19.02
C ARG A 245 -5.18 -14.26 -20.45
N ALA A 246 -4.43 -13.19 -20.73
CA ALA A 246 -3.64 -13.04 -21.93
C ALA A 246 -2.17 -13.27 -21.60
N ASP A 247 -1.50 -14.08 -22.40
CA ASP A 247 -0.09 -14.42 -22.22
C ASP A 247 0.75 -13.90 -23.41
N GLY A 248 2.07 -13.85 -23.22
CA GLY A 248 3.02 -13.51 -24.27
C GLY A 248 3.15 -12.04 -24.56
N LEU A 249 2.67 -11.18 -23.66
CA LEU A 249 2.77 -9.73 -23.83
C LEU A 249 4.21 -9.24 -23.63
N GLU A 250 4.63 -8.30 -24.44
CA GLU A 250 5.78 -7.46 -24.14
C GLU A 250 5.29 -6.22 -23.40
N VAL A 251 5.87 -5.91 -22.25
CA VAL A 251 5.57 -4.70 -21.47
C VAL A 251 6.82 -3.85 -21.36
N GLN A 252 6.71 -2.56 -21.59
CA GLN A 252 7.82 -1.62 -21.52
C GLN A 252 7.45 -0.40 -20.68
N LEU A 253 8.39 -0.01 -19.83
CA LEU A 253 8.47 1.32 -19.19
C LEU A 253 9.82 1.95 -19.59
N PRO A 254 10.00 3.27 -19.43
CA PRO A 254 11.28 3.91 -19.72
C PRO A 254 12.46 3.17 -19.08
N GLY A 255 13.42 2.75 -19.90
CA GLY A 255 14.62 2.02 -19.48
C GLY A 255 14.41 0.56 -19.04
N LYS A 256 13.21 0.00 -19.12
CA LYS A 256 12.90 -1.40 -18.75
C LYS A 256 11.95 -2.05 -19.75
N SER A 257 12.17 -3.35 -19.99
CA SER A 257 11.29 -4.17 -20.83
C SER A 257 11.16 -5.56 -20.21
N TRP A 258 9.95 -6.08 -20.21
CA TRP A 258 9.59 -7.42 -19.73
C TRP A 258 8.95 -8.19 -20.89
N GLN A 259 9.53 -9.34 -21.21
CA GLN A 259 9.06 -10.23 -22.27
C GLN A 259 8.16 -11.33 -21.72
N ARG A 260 7.21 -11.80 -22.55
CA ARG A 260 6.34 -12.95 -22.24
C ARG A 260 5.53 -12.78 -20.95
N GLN A 261 5.10 -11.53 -20.69
CA GLN A 261 4.28 -11.26 -19.53
C GLN A 261 2.83 -11.73 -19.75
N SER A 262 2.15 -11.94 -18.65
CA SER A 262 0.71 -12.23 -18.64
C SER A 262 -0.04 -11.03 -18.07
N ALA A 263 -1.28 -10.84 -18.49
CA ALA A 263 -2.18 -9.89 -17.88
C ALA A 263 -3.57 -10.51 -17.71
N ILE A 264 -4.28 -10.08 -16.70
CA ILE A 264 -5.70 -10.40 -16.49
C ILE A 264 -6.56 -9.41 -17.27
N ILE A 265 -7.54 -9.89 -18.00
CA ILE A 265 -8.48 -9.05 -18.76
C ILE A 265 -9.86 -9.17 -18.12
N ALA A 266 -10.43 -8.04 -17.71
CA ALA A 266 -11.76 -7.96 -17.16
C ALA A 266 -12.38 -6.57 -17.37
N ASP A 267 -13.71 -6.50 -17.50
CA ASP A 267 -14.47 -5.24 -17.36
C ASP A 267 -14.83 -5.05 -15.87
N ALA A 268 -13.80 -4.96 -15.04
CA ALA A 268 -13.99 -4.81 -13.60
C ALA A 268 -14.42 -3.38 -13.24
N PRO A 269 -15.33 -3.18 -12.29
CA PRO A 269 -15.78 -1.87 -11.81
C PRO A 269 -14.65 -0.91 -11.41
N VAL A 270 -13.50 -1.43 -11.01
CA VAL A 270 -12.31 -0.63 -10.68
C VAL A 270 -11.92 0.33 -11.81
N PHE A 271 -12.07 -0.05 -13.08
CA PHE A 271 -11.78 0.85 -14.19
C PHE A 271 -12.71 2.07 -14.21
N THR A 272 -13.99 1.89 -13.88
CA THR A 272 -14.95 3.01 -13.72
C THR A 272 -14.60 3.88 -12.52
N TYR A 273 -14.16 3.28 -11.41
CA TYR A 273 -13.79 4.06 -10.22
C TYR A 273 -12.63 5.00 -10.48
N PHE A 274 -11.71 4.60 -11.36
CA PHE A 274 -10.52 5.37 -11.74
C PHE A 274 -10.68 6.16 -13.06
N ASN A 275 -11.90 6.28 -13.61
CA ASN A 275 -12.22 6.95 -14.88
C ASN A 275 -11.36 6.40 -16.06
N LEU A 276 -11.31 5.10 -16.17
CA LEU A 276 -10.51 4.36 -17.14
C LEU A 276 -11.37 3.47 -18.07
N GLU A 277 -12.68 3.42 -17.87
CA GLU A 277 -13.59 2.51 -18.56
C GLU A 277 -13.79 2.83 -20.05
N GLU A 278 -13.75 4.12 -20.41
CA GLU A 278 -14.03 4.57 -21.79
C GLU A 278 -12.79 4.62 -22.70
N GLN A 279 -11.62 4.23 -22.19
CA GLN A 279 -10.37 4.23 -22.93
C GLN A 279 -9.61 2.92 -22.73
N PRO A 280 -8.73 2.54 -23.68
CA PRO A 280 -7.77 1.46 -23.43
C PRO A 280 -6.94 1.76 -22.19
N ALA A 281 -7.05 0.91 -21.19
CA ALA A 281 -6.44 1.16 -19.88
C ALA A 281 -5.93 -0.12 -19.21
N ALA A 282 -4.97 0.06 -18.31
CA ALA A 282 -4.39 -0.99 -17.51
C ALA A 282 -4.31 -0.59 -16.02
N ILE A 283 -4.12 -1.59 -15.18
CA ILE A 283 -3.58 -1.47 -13.83
C ILE A 283 -2.25 -2.20 -13.86
N VAL A 284 -1.15 -1.48 -13.65
CA VAL A 284 0.19 -2.07 -13.58
C VAL A 284 0.40 -2.56 -12.16
N GLY A 285 0.42 -3.87 -12.01
CA GLY A 285 0.55 -4.56 -10.74
C GLY A 285 2.00 -4.91 -10.38
N LEU A 286 2.13 -5.57 -9.24
CA LEU A 286 3.43 -5.95 -8.68
C LEU A 286 4.14 -7.03 -9.50
N ASP A 287 3.41 -7.88 -10.23
CA ASP A 287 3.98 -8.92 -11.09
C ASP A 287 5.05 -8.40 -12.05
N LEU A 288 4.88 -7.19 -12.59
CA LEU A 288 5.89 -6.53 -13.44
C LEU A 288 7.05 -5.93 -12.63
N LEU A 289 6.80 -5.48 -11.42
CA LEU A 289 7.72 -4.62 -10.67
C LEU A 289 8.48 -5.35 -9.54
N ARG A 290 7.95 -6.48 -9.06
CA ARG A 290 8.43 -7.16 -7.85
C ARG A 290 9.90 -7.57 -7.86
N ASN A 291 10.50 -7.73 -9.04
CA ASN A 291 11.91 -8.11 -9.17
C ASN A 291 12.85 -6.88 -9.28
N ASN A 292 12.31 -5.68 -9.23
CA ASN A 292 13.07 -4.45 -9.24
C ASN A 292 13.08 -3.80 -7.86
N SER A 293 14.20 -3.18 -7.50
CA SER A 293 14.17 -2.16 -6.47
C SER A 293 13.44 -0.93 -7.01
N LEU A 294 12.59 -0.32 -6.18
CA LEU A 294 11.77 0.84 -6.55
C LEU A 294 12.07 2.02 -5.63
N ALA A 295 12.14 3.23 -6.19
CA ALA A 295 12.07 4.44 -5.40
C ALA A 295 10.95 5.32 -5.96
N ILE A 296 10.05 5.79 -5.09
CA ILE A 296 8.81 6.45 -5.49
C ILE A 296 8.77 7.84 -4.86
N ASP A 297 8.88 8.83 -5.71
CA ASP A 297 8.75 10.24 -5.38
C ASP A 297 7.33 10.72 -5.75
N PHE A 298 6.41 10.59 -4.82
CA PHE A 298 5.04 11.03 -5.03
C PHE A 298 4.94 12.55 -5.21
N ALA A 299 5.75 13.30 -4.49
CA ALA A 299 5.78 14.77 -4.57
C ALA A 299 6.42 15.26 -5.88
N GLY A 300 7.54 14.67 -6.28
CA GLY A 300 8.21 14.94 -7.54
C GLY A 300 7.61 14.23 -8.75
N GLN A 301 6.59 13.36 -8.54
CA GLN A 301 5.88 12.64 -9.58
C GLN A 301 6.79 11.74 -10.42
N ARG A 302 7.63 10.94 -9.73
CA ARG A 302 8.60 10.04 -10.36
C ARG A 302 8.60 8.67 -9.71
N LEU A 303 8.71 7.65 -10.53
CA LEU A 303 9.05 6.29 -10.15
C LEU A 303 10.43 5.97 -10.73
N TYR A 304 11.35 5.57 -9.87
CA TYR A 304 12.67 5.13 -10.27
C TYR A 304 12.74 3.60 -10.20
N LEU A 305 13.11 2.98 -11.32
CA LEU A 305 13.26 1.53 -11.45
C LEU A 305 14.74 1.17 -11.35
N GLY A 306 15.11 0.60 -10.23
CA GLY A 306 16.46 0.21 -9.89
C GLY A 306 16.89 -1.14 -10.46
N PRO A 307 17.95 -1.72 -9.91
CA PRO A 307 18.43 -3.03 -10.32
C PRO A 307 17.34 -4.10 -10.28
N THR A 308 17.39 -5.00 -11.25
CA THR A 308 16.54 -6.19 -11.32
C THR A 308 17.27 -7.37 -10.71
N ILE A 309 16.61 -8.14 -9.86
CA ILE A 309 17.10 -9.39 -9.32
C ILE A 309 16.49 -10.51 -10.13
N ALA A 310 17.30 -11.47 -10.58
CA ALA A 310 16.80 -12.65 -11.27
C ALA A 310 15.92 -13.50 -10.33
N ASP A 311 14.84 -14.07 -10.88
CA ASP A 311 14.02 -15.02 -10.14
C ASP A 311 14.90 -16.21 -9.70
N GLY A 312 15.00 -16.45 -8.40
CA GLY A 312 15.71 -17.62 -7.85
C GLY A 312 17.03 -17.35 -7.12
N SER A 313 17.36 -16.09 -6.80
CA SER A 313 18.48 -15.75 -5.91
C SER A 313 18.01 -15.44 -4.48
#